data_e4c9335dfca4fed65e8461cadb749bb5
#
_entry.id   e4c9335dfca4fed65e8461cadb749bb5
#
_cell.length_a   1.000
_cell.length_b   1.000
_cell.length_c   1.000
_cell.angle_alpha   90.00
_cell.angle_beta   90.00
_cell.angle_gamma   90.00
#
_symmetry.space_group_name_H-M   'P 1'
#
loop_
_entity.id
_entity.type
_entity.pdbx_description
1 polymer ?
#
loop_
_entity_poly.entity_id
_entity_poly.type
_entity_poly.pdbx_seq_one_letter_code
_entity_poly.pdbx_strand_id
1 'polypeptide(L)'
;MVFMFLTFTVGTNAQENRKAFTAEEQEIVDLSKCKWDWMSEKNVEKLAELFHENSQFVHMGGYWGKQQELETIRTGGIWYKKAEIHDVQVKFAAGTATVYSRIHLNSEVGGNAVRFPFIVTEVYVMENGKWQLSTLAFTKTLDE
;
A
#
# COMPACT_ATOMS: atom_id res chain seq x y z
N MET A 1 -14.34 -47.33 -42.34
CA MET A 1 -13.92 -45.94 -42.49
C MET A 1 -14.45 -45.21 -41.26
N VAL A 2 -13.59 -45.05 -40.22
CA VAL A 2 -14.00 -44.45 -38.96
C VAL A 2 -13.50 -43.01 -38.95
N PHE A 3 -14.43 -42.02 -38.90
CA PHE A 3 -14.10 -40.61 -38.74
C PHE A 3 -13.93 -40.32 -37.25
N MET A 4 -12.70 -40.01 -36.86
CA MET A 4 -12.34 -39.54 -35.52
C MET A 4 -12.49 -38.01 -35.44
N PHE A 5 -13.53 -37.53 -34.75
CA PHE A 5 -13.70 -36.10 -34.47
C PHE A 5 -12.76 -35.70 -33.32
N LEU A 6 -11.75 -34.90 -33.64
CA LEU A 6 -10.91 -34.21 -32.64
C LEU A 6 -11.66 -32.97 -32.17
N THR A 7 -12.15 -32.99 -30.93
CA THR A 7 -12.70 -31.79 -30.29
C THR A 7 -11.57 -30.97 -29.71
N PHE A 8 -11.27 -29.82 -30.32
CA PHE A 8 -10.39 -28.81 -29.73
C PHE A 8 -11.18 -28.04 -28.66
N THR A 9 -10.86 -28.27 -27.39
CA THR A 9 -11.30 -27.39 -26.31
C THR A 9 -10.42 -26.16 -26.33
N VAL A 10 -10.97 -25.04 -26.80
CA VAL A 10 -10.37 -23.71 -26.66
C VAL A 10 -10.51 -23.31 -25.19
N GLY A 11 -9.43 -23.40 -24.45
CA GLY A 11 -9.33 -22.84 -23.11
C GLY A 11 -9.44 -21.32 -23.20
N THR A 12 -10.57 -20.75 -22.82
CA THR A 12 -10.72 -19.33 -22.61
C THR A 12 -9.93 -18.93 -21.40
N ASN A 13 -8.70 -18.42 -21.59
CA ASN A 13 -8.00 -17.66 -20.57
C ASN A 13 -8.83 -16.40 -20.30
N ALA A 14 -9.57 -16.39 -19.21
CA ALA A 14 -10.14 -15.19 -18.64
C ALA A 14 -8.99 -14.31 -18.13
N GLN A 15 -8.40 -13.54 -19.02
CA GLN A 15 -7.51 -12.45 -18.67
C GLN A 15 -8.42 -11.40 -18.03
N GLU A 16 -8.43 -11.32 -16.69
CA GLU A 16 -9.10 -10.26 -15.96
C GLU A 16 -8.64 -8.93 -16.56
N ASN A 17 -9.57 -8.24 -17.18
CA ASN A 17 -9.35 -6.95 -17.81
C ASN A 17 -9.22 -5.90 -16.70
N ARG A 18 -8.03 -5.83 -16.06
CA ARG A 18 -7.74 -4.79 -15.06
C ARG A 18 -7.83 -3.45 -15.78
N LYS A 19 -8.84 -2.67 -15.45
CA LYS A 19 -9.01 -1.32 -15.96
C LYS A 19 -7.73 -0.52 -15.62
N ALA A 20 -7.14 0.11 -16.65
CA ALA A 20 -6.00 1.00 -16.44
C ALA A 20 -6.39 2.16 -15.51
N PHE A 21 -5.45 2.60 -14.67
CA PHE A 21 -5.65 3.78 -13.84
C PHE A 21 -5.83 5.04 -14.69
N THR A 22 -6.67 5.96 -14.21
CA THR A 22 -6.69 7.32 -14.75
C THR A 22 -5.39 8.03 -14.38
N ALA A 23 -5.11 9.19 -14.99
CA ALA A 23 -3.90 9.96 -14.66
C ALA A 23 -3.86 10.37 -13.17
N GLU A 24 -5.01 10.74 -12.61
CA GLU A 24 -5.12 11.12 -11.19
C GLU A 24 -4.94 9.91 -10.26
N GLU A 25 -5.52 8.77 -10.60
CA GLU A 25 -5.32 7.52 -9.85
C GLU A 25 -3.84 7.11 -9.89
N GLN A 26 -3.19 7.22 -11.05
CA GLN A 26 -1.78 6.88 -11.22
C GLN A 26 -0.87 7.77 -10.38
N GLU A 27 -1.15 9.06 -10.29
CA GLU A 27 -0.41 9.98 -9.42
C GLU A 27 -0.40 9.50 -7.96
N ILE A 28 -1.56 9.12 -7.45
CA ILE A 28 -1.70 8.61 -6.08
C ILE A 28 -1.03 7.26 -5.90
N VAL A 29 -1.14 6.35 -6.87
CA VAL A 29 -0.45 5.05 -6.85
C VAL A 29 1.06 5.24 -6.81
N ASP A 30 1.59 6.16 -7.61
CA ASP A 30 3.03 6.44 -7.65
C ASP A 30 3.51 7.08 -6.33
N LEU A 31 2.72 7.97 -5.74
CA LEU A 31 3.02 8.54 -4.43
C LEU A 31 3.04 7.47 -3.32
N SER A 32 2.08 6.53 -3.36
CA SER A 32 2.06 5.39 -2.43
C SER A 32 3.30 4.51 -2.59
N LYS A 33 3.77 4.26 -3.81
CA LYS A 33 5.01 3.51 -4.07
C LYS A 33 6.23 4.26 -3.50
N CYS A 34 6.36 5.55 -3.80
CA CYS A 34 7.43 6.37 -3.23
C CYS A 34 7.44 6.32 -1.70
N LYS A 35 6.27 6.36 -1.06
CA LYS A 35 6.16 6.22 0.39
C LYS A 35 6.78 4.90 0.87
N TRP A 36 6.48 3.77 0.22
CA TRP A 36 7.06 2.48 0.60
C TRP A 36 8.58 2.44 0.43
N ASP A 37 9.10 3.05 -0.64
CA ASP A 37 10.53 3.17 -0.86
C ASP A 37 11.19 4.01 0.24
N TRP A 38 10.64 5.17 0.56
CA TRP A 38 11.14 6.02 1.66
C TRP A 38 11.06 5.35 3.03
N MET A 39 10.02 4.55 3.28
CA MET A 39 9.92 3.77 4.52
C MET A 39 11.00 2.68 4.58
N SER A 40 11.29 2.02 3.47
CA SER A 40 12.35 0.99 3.42
C SER A 40 13.75 1.58 3.59
N GLU A 41 13.98 2.76 3.06
CA GLU A 41 15.24 3.52 3.17
C GLU A 41 15.38 4.27 4.50
N LYS A 42 14.34 4.29 5.33
CA LYS A 42 14.25 5.13 6.54
C LYS A 42 14.46 6.62 6.24
N ASN A 43 13.98 7.07 5.08
CA ASN A 43 14.08 8.46 4.64
C ASN A 43 13.04 9.32 5.37
N VAL A 44 13.30 9.61 6.64
CA VAL A 44 12.38 10.34 7.52
C VAL A 44 12.13 11.78 7.07
N GLU A 45 13.05 12.38 6.33
CA GLU A 45 12.89 13.72 5.80
C GLU A 45 11.79 13.76 4.74
N LYS A 46 11.83 12.85 3.76
CA LYS A 46 10.78 12.71 2.75
C LYS A 46 9.43 12.31 3.34
N LEU A 47 9.46 11.41 4.32
CA LEU A 47 8.25 10.99 5.03
C LEU A 47 7.65 12.14 5.85
N ALA A 48 8.47 12.97 6.48
CA ALA A 48 8.00 14.15 7.22
C ALA A 48 7.30 15.18 6.32
N GLU A 49 7.75 15.32 5.05
CA GLU A 49 7.08 16.16 4.05
C GLU A 49 5.75 15.55 3.60
N LEU A 50 5.70 14.21 3.43
CA LEU A 50 4.51 13.49 3.00
C LEU A 50 3.43 13.41 4.08
N PHE A 51 3.83 13.14 5.31
CA PHE A 51 2.89 12.96 6.42
C PHE A 51 2.26 14.28 6.85
N HIS A 52 0.94 14.34 6.77
CA HIS A 52 0.19 15.49 7.29
C HIS A 52 0.47 15.69 8.79
N GLU A 53 0.43 16.90 9.30
CA GLU A 53 0.73 17.19 10.70
C GLU A 53 -0.17 16.42 11.67
N ASN A 54 -1.43 16.27 11.31
CA ASN A 54 -2.43 15.50 12.08
C ASN A 54 -2.57 14.06 11.60
N SER A 55 -1.54 13.49 10.95
CA SER A 55 -1.63 12.11 10.45
C SER A 55 -1.71 11.09 11.59
N GLN A 56 -2.42 10.01 11.30
CA GLN A 56 -2.64 8.89 12.23
C GLN A 56 -2.19 7.58 11.59
N PHE A 57 -1.43 6.83 12.34
CA PHE A 57 -0.90 5.51 11.95
C PHE A 57 -1.51 4.45 12.83
N VAL A 58 -2.17 3.45 12.22
CA VAL A 58 -2.87 2.38 12.94
C VAL A 58 -2.17 1.06 12.64
N HIS A 59 -1.61 0.46 13.66
CA HIS A 59 -0.88 -0.82 13.61
C HIS A 59 -1.65 -1.91 14.35
N MET A 60 -1.21 -3.16 14.24
CA MET A 60 -1.82 -4.28 14.97
C MET A 60 -1.79 -4.09 16.50
N GLY A 61 -0.74 -3.45 17.01
CA GLY A 61 -0.52 -3.26 18.45
C GLY A 61 -0.97 -1.91 19.00
N GLY A 62 -1.46 -0.99 18.17
CA GLY A 62 -1.85 0.34 18.62
C GLY A 62 -1.90 1.38 17.51
N TYR A 63 -2.03 2.63 17.90
CA TYR A 63 -2.05 3.75 16.96
C TYR A 63 -1.32 4.97 17.55
N TRP A 64 -0.73 5.78 16.68
CA TRP A 64 0.01 6.98 17.06
C TRP A 64 0.10 7.99 15.92
N GLY A 65 0.55 9.18 16.25
CA GLY A 65 0.68 10.29 15.31
C GLY A 65 2.03 10.34 14.59
N LYS A 66 2.20 11.37 13.78
CA LYS A 66 3.35 11.63 12.90
C LYS A 66 4.70 11.49 13.59
N GLN A 67 4.89 12.18 14.71
CA GLN A 67 6.21 12.24 15.36
C GLN A 67 6.66 10.86 15.84
N GLN A 68 5.75 10.09 16.42
CA GLN A 68 6.07 8.74 16.87
C GLN A 68 6.32 7.79 15.70
N GLU A 69 5.58 7.91 14.59
CA GLU A 69 5.83 7.09 13.40
C GLU A 69 7.21 7.38 12.81
N LEU A 70 7.57 8.66 12.63
CA LEU A 70 8.88 9.04 12.13
C LEU A 70 10.01 8.53 13.02
N GLU A 71 9.86 8.61 14.34
CA GLU A 71 10.84 8.09 15.29
C GLU A 71 10.93 6.56 15.24
N THR A 72 9.80 5.88 15.13
CA THR A 72 9.72 4.42 14.96
C THR A 72 10.46 3.95 13.72
N ILE A 73 10.29 4.67 12.60
CA ILE A 73 10.98 4.37 11.34
C ILE A 73 12.48 4.69 11.48
N ARG A 74 12.82 5.85 12.00
CA ARG A 74 14.20 6.30 12.16
C ARG A 74 15.05 5.33 12.97
N THR A 75 14.51 4.85 14.08
CA THR A 75 15.19 3.92 14.98
C THR A 75 15.16 2.48 14.52
N GLY A 76 14.28 2.16 13.56
CA GLY A 76 14.04 0.79 13.11
C GLY A 76 13.22 -0.05 14.11
N GLY A 77 12.50 0.59 15.03
CA GLY A 77 11.53 -0.10 15.90
C GLY A 77 10.52 -0.90 15.09
N ILE A 78 10.08 -0.32 13.96
CA ILE A 78 9.49 -1.03 12.83
C ILE A 78 10.27 -0.61 11.58
N TRP A 79 10.89 -1.57 10.92
CA TRP A 79 11.55 -1.33 9.63
C TRP A 79 10.76 -2.00 8.50
N TYR A 80 10.13 -1.20 7.66
CA TYR A 80 9.31 -1.62 6.53
C TYR A 80 10.20 -1.95 5.32
N LYS A 81 10.77 -3.14 5.29
CA LYS A 81 11.82 -3.50 4.32
C LYS A 81 11.30 -3.61 2.89
N LYS A 82 10.13 -4.22 2.72
CA LYS A 82 9.53 -4.41 1.38
C LYS A 82 8.03 -4.65 1.47
N ALA A 83 7.27 -3.85 0.75
CA ALA A 83 5.86 -4.11 0.48
C ALA A 83 5.72 -4.81 -0.89
N GLU A 84 5.28 -6.06 -0.88
CA GLU A 84 4.93 -6.81 -2.10
C GLU A 84 3.47 -6.53 -2.41
N ILE A 85 3.22 -5.65 -3.39
CA ILE A 85 1.87 -5.16 -3.72
C ILE A 85 1.24 -6.09 -4.74
N HIS A 86 0.11 -6.72 -4.38
CA HIS A 86 -0.63 -7.67 -5.22
C HIS A 86 -1.83 -7.03 -5.91
N ASP A 87 -2.49 -6.09 -5.23
CA ASP A 87 -3.65 -5.37 -5.76
C ASP A 87 -3.70 -3.95 -5.19
N VAL A 88 -4.18 -3.02 -6.00
CA VAL A 88 -4.32 -1.60 -5.62
C VAL A 88 -5.63 -1.06 -6.18
N GLN A 89 -6.36 -0.34 -5.35
CA GLN A 89 -7.52 0.45 -5.76
C GLN A 89 -7.37 1.87 -5.22
N VAL A 90 -7.78 2.85 -6.01
CA VAL A 90 -7.86 4.26 -5.60
C VAL A 90 -9.30 4.71 -5.66
N LYS A 91 -9.76 5.41 -4.63
CA LYS A 91 -11.08 6.00 -4.55
C LYS A 91 -10.96 7.47 -4.17
N PHE A 92 -11.60 8.34 -4.95
CA PHE A 92 -11.69 9.77 -4.65
C PHE A 92 -13.05 10.10 -4.03
N ALA A 93 -13.05 10.88 -2.98
CA ALA A 93 -14.24 11.40 -2.33
C ALA A 93 -13.93 12.72 -1.62
N ALA A 94 -14.72 13.78 -1.92
CA ALA A 94 -14.67 15.06 -1.21
C ALA A 94 -13.24 15.63 -1.02
N GLY A 95 -12.42 15.63 -2.05
CA GLY A 95 -11.04 16.15 -2.02
C GLY A 95 -10.03 15.23 -1.32
N THR A 96 -10.42 13.99 -1.01
CA THR A 96 -9.53 12.96 -0.51
C THR A 96 -9.30 11.86 -1.55
N ALA A 97 -8.14 11.24 -1.50
CA ALA A 97 -7.83 10.02 -2.23
C ALA A 97 -7.55 8.89 -1.24
N THR A 98 -8.29 7.79 -1.34
CA THR A 98 -8.03 6.61 -0.50
C THR A 98 -7.46 5.50 -1.36
N VAL A 99 -6.32 4.97 -0.93
CA VAL A 99 -5.68 3.80 -1.53
C VAL A 99 -5.98 2.59 -0.67
N TYR A 100 -6.49 1.55 -1.29
CA TYR A 100 -6.59 0.23 -0.69
C TYR A 100 -5.62 -0.69 -1.42
N SER A 101 -4.69 -1.30 -0.71
CA SER A 101 -3.76 -2.26 -1.30
C SER A 101 -3.72 -3.56 -0.53
N ARG A 102 -3.71 -4.67 -1.26
CA ARG A 102 -3.42 -5.99 -0.72
C ARG A 102 -1.93 -6.23 -0.87
N ILE A 103 -1.25 -6.45 0.25
CA ILE A 103 0.20 -6.59 0.25
C ILE A 103 0.65 -7.78 1.11
N HIS A 104 1.87 -8.27 0.86
CA HIS A 104 2.68 -8.90 1.88
C HIS A 104 3.78 -7.93 2.30
N LEU A 105 3.87 -7.67 3.59
CA LEU A 105 4.86 -6.76 4.14
C LEU A 105 5.98 -7.54 4.82
N ASN A 106 7.19 -7.42 4.28
CA ASN A 106 8.41 -7.89 4.92
C ASN A 106 8.97 -6.76 5.77
N SER A 107 9.07 -6.97 7.06
CA SER A 107 9.55 -5.98 8.02
C SER A 107 10.40 -6.60 9.12
N GLU A 108 11.07 -5.75 9.88
CA GLU A 108 11.64 -6.10 11.17
C GLU A 108 10.89 -5.33 12.24
N VAL A 109 10.49 -6.02 13.29
CA VAL A 109 9.81 -5.44 14.46
C VAL A 109 10.62 -5.80 15.70
N GLY A 110 11.17 -4.79 16.39
CA GLY A 110 12.06 -5.03 17.52
C GLY A 110 13.28 -5.90 17.16
N GLY A 111 13.79 -5.81 15.94
CA GLY A 111 14.90 -6.60 15.43
C GLY A 111 14.53 -7.99 14.91
N ASN A 112 13.26 -8.39 14.97
CA ASN A 112 12.79 -9.69 14.49
C ASN A 112 12.17 -9.56 13.10
N ALA A 113 12.63 -10.37 12.14
CA ALA A 113 12.07 -10.43 10.80
C ALA A 113 10.67 -11.05 10.84
N VAL A 114 9.71 -10.35 10.24
CA VAL A 114 8.32 -10.80 10.11
C VAL A 114 7.82 -10.57 8.71
N ARG A 115 6.85 -11.38 8.28
CA ARG A 115 6.15 -11.21 7.00
C ARG A 115 4.66 -11.46 7.22
N PHE A 116 3.86 -10.43 6.99
CA PHE A 116 2.42 -10.50 7.21
C PHE A 116 1.63 -10.05 5.98
N PRO A 117 0.49 -10.70 5.71
CA PRO A 117 -0.47 -10.23 4.72
C PRO A 117 -1.34 -9.12 5.33
N PHE A 118 -1.50 -8.03 4.57
CA PHE A 118 -2.34 -6.90 4.97
C PHE A 118 -3.24 -6.41 3.84
N ILE A 119 -4.39 -5.88 4.23
CA ILE A 119 -5.04 -4.81 3.49
C ILE A 119 -4.58 -3.51 4.14
N VAL A 120 -3.93 -2.66 3.36
CA VAL A 120 -3.47 -1.35 3.80
C VAL A 120 -4.42 -0.29 3.28
N THR A 121 -4.86 0.58 4.17
CA THR A 121 -5.66 1.76 3.84
C THR A 121 -4.80 3.00 4.02
N GLU A 122 -4.66 3.77 2.94
CA GLU A 122 -3.96 5.05 2.93
C GLU A 122 -4.96 6.14 2.55
N VAL A 123 -5.06 7.20 3.36
CA VAL A 123 -5.90 8.35 3.06
C VAL A 123 -5.01 9.55 2.81
N TYR A 124 -5.09 10.07 1.59
CA TYR A 124 -4.40 11.29 1.18
C TYR A 124 -5.36 12.46 1.13
N VAL A 125 -4.94 13.60 1.62
CA VAL A 125 -5.66 14.87 1.57
C VAL A 125 -4.88 15.90 0.75
N MET A 126 -5.58 16.71 0.00
CA MET A 126 -4.99 17.83 -0.74
C MET A 126 -4.94 19.06 0.15
N GLU A 127 -3.76 19.55 0.44
CA GLU A 127 -3.56 20.79 1.20
C GLU A 127 -2.43 21.59 0.56
N ASN A 128 -2.68 22.89 0.34
CA ASN A 128 -1.71 23.80 -0.29
C ASN A 128 -1.14 23.29 -1.62
N GLY A 129 -1.97 22.64 -2.43
CA GLY A 129 -1.58 22.09 -3.74
C GLY A 129 -0.74 20.80 -3.68
N LYS A 130 -0.64 20.18 -2.52
CA LYS A 130 0.09 18.92 -2.32
C LYS A 130 -0.77 17.83 -1.71
N TRP A 131 -0.61 16.62 -2.18
CA TRP A 131 -1.13 15.44 -1.51
C TRP A 131 -0.29 15.12 -0.26
N GLN A 132 -0.96 14.99 0.88
CA GLN A 132 -0.34 14.55 2.14
C GLN A 132 -1.09 13.35 2.71
N LEU A 133 -0.34 12.43 3.29
CA LEU A 133 -0.90 11.25 3.94
C LEU A 133 -1.48 11.62 5.30
N SER A 134 -2.79 11.48 5.46
CA SER A 134 -3.49 11.74 6.73
C SER A 134 -3.72 10.48 7.55
N THR A 135 -3.80 9.31 6.92
CA THR A 135 -4.02 8.04 7.63
C THR A 135 -3.31 6.92 6.90
N LEU A 136 -2.63 6.08 7.66
CA LEU A 136 -2.08 4.79 7.23
C LEU A 136 -2.55 3.72 8.23
N ALA A 137 -3.33 2.76 7.75
CA ALA A 137 -3.86 1.70 8.61
C ALA A 137 -3.58 0.31 8.03
N PHE A 138 -3.16 -0.60 8.90
CA PHE A 138 -2.85 -1.98 8.58
C PHE A 138 -3.92 -2.92 9.11
N THR A 139 -4.62 -3.59 8.22
CA THR A 139 -5.57 -4.65 8.58
C THR A 139 -4.97 -5.99 8.19
N LYS A 140 -4.54 -6.78 9.17
CA LYS A 140 -4.00 -8.12 8.90
C LYS A 140 -5.11 -9.02 8.36
N THR A 141 -4.85 -9.68 7.23
CA THR A 141 -5.76 -10.65 6.65
C THR A 141 -5.55 -12.04 7.24
N LEU A 142 -6.57 -12.90 7.13
CA LEU A 142 -6.49 -14.29 7.58
C LEU A 142 -5.90 -15.22 6.51
N ASP A 143 -5.78 -14.72 5.28
CA ASP A 143 -5.21 -15.47 4.16
C ASP A 143 -3.67 -15.46 4.28
N GLU A 144 -3.06 -16.60 4.03
CA GLU A 144 -1.61 -16.80 3.99
C GLU A 144 -0.99 -16.25 2.72
#